data_0c7e50a2cfe633dbe663a43f9a993321
#
_entry.id   0c7e50a2cfe633dbe663a43f9a993321
#
_cell.length_a   1.000
_cell.length_b   1.000
_cell.length_c   1.000
_cell.angle_alpha   90.00
_cell.angle_beta   90.00
_cell.angle_gamma   90.00
#
_symmetry.space_group_name_H-M   'P 1'
#
loop_
_entity.id
_entity.type
_entity.pdbx_description
1 polymer ?
#
loop_
_entity_poly.entity_id
_entity_poly.type
_entity_poly.pdbx_seq_one_letter_code
_entity_poly.pdbx_strand_id
1 'polypeptide(L)'
;MMDARMKRPSLITIVNVLQLLLGLMLAGLTVYVLMLTRSPETLRQVDPSETVHGLLIGALVLGFPALITLVGVWGLWKGNFWGWVLSLATDVGTLAVLVYSMIDENDWDGDEIVLAVGFLASTVVLLLPAVRKFYWNSATTRNLSS
;
A
#
# COMPACT_ATOMS: atom_id res chain seq x y z
N MET A 1 27.26 20.77 -22.26
CA MET A 1 25.84 20.41 -21.98
C MET A 1 25.79 19.87 -20.55
N MET A 2 25.35 20.69 -19.63
CA MET A 2 25.27 20.31 -18.20
C MET A 2 24.11 19.35 -18.02
N ASP A 3 24.44 18.16 -17.55
CA ASP A 3 23.51 17.08 -17.20
C ASP A 3 22.65 17.56 -16.01
N ALA A 4 21.55 18.23 -16.32
CA ALA A 4 20.56 18.66 -15.35
C ALA A 4 19.73 17.42 -14.93
N ARG A 5 20.40 16.41 -14.34
CA ARG A 5 19.72 15.37 -13.58
C ARG A 5 18.96 16.08 -12.49
N MET A 6 17.65 16.24 -12.69
CA MET A 6 16.78 16.76 -11.65
C MET A 6 17.06 15.99 -10.34
N LYS A 7 17.72 16.67 -9.38
CA LYS A 7 17.96 16.07 -8.06
C LYS A 7 16.61 15.63 -7.52
N ARG A 8 16.48 14.32 -7.27
CA ARG A 8 15.27 13.77 -6.65
C ARG A 8 15.06 14.47 -5.30
N PRO A 9 13.91 15.10 -5.07
CA PRO A 9 13.62 15.65 -3.75
C PRO A 9 13.71 14.54 -2.70
N SER A 10 14.29 14.82 -1.54
CA SER A 10 14.39 13.87 -0.42
C SER A 10 13.01 13.31 0.00
N LEU A 11 11.96 14.09 -0.17
CA LEU A 11 10.57 13.67 0.05
C LEU A 11 10.17 12.44 -0.77
N ILE A 12 10.67 12.29 -2.01
CA ILE A 12 10.37 11.13 -2.86
C ILE A 12 11.01 9.86 -2.28
N THR A 13 12.21 9.97 -1.74
CA THR A 13 12.85 8.84 -1.07
C THR A 13 12.09 8.45 0.19
N ILE A 14 11.64 9.41 0.98
CA ILE A 14 10.83 9.16 2.18
C ILE A 14 9.53 8.45 1.82
N VAL A 15 8.81 8.92 0.79
CA VAL A 15 7.58 8.27 0.32
C VAL A 15 7.85 6.83 -0.11
N ASN A 16 8.92 6.60 -0.90
CA ASN A 16 9.23 5.27 -1.38
C ASN A 16 9.54 4.31 -0.23
N VAL A 17 10.28 4.77 0.79
CA VAL A 17 10.59 3.96 1.97
C VAL A 17 9.31 3.69 2.78
N LEU A 18 8.48 4.70 2.98
CA LEU A 18 7.21 4.55 3.71
C LEU A 18 6.28 3.55 3.00
N GLN A 19 6.11 3.70 1.70
CA GLN A 19 5.32 2.79 0.87
C GLN A 19 5.86 1.35 0.88
N LEU A 20 7.19 1.20 0.84
CA LEU A 20 7.82 -0.12 0.93
C LEU A 20 7.52 -0.78 2.28
N LEU A 21 7.64 -0.02 3.38
CA LEU A 21 7.35 -0.54 4.72
C LEU A 21 5.88 -0.93 4.86
N LEU A 22 4.95 -0.11 4.37
CA LEU A 22 3.51 -0.41 4.38
C LEU A 22 3.20 -1.65 3.54
N GLY A 23 3.77 -1.76 2.34
CA GLY A 23 3.61 -2.94 1.49
C GLY A 23 4.15 -4.23 2.12
N LEU A 24 5.32 -4.16 2.77
CA LEU A 24 5.90 -5.29 3.48
C LEU A 24 5.08 -5.68 4.73
N MET A 25 4.53 -4.70 5.44
CA MET A 25 3.67 -4.94 6.60
C MET A 25 2.37 -5.66 6.17
N LEU A 26 1.71 -5.21 5.12
CA LEU A 26 0.54 -5.88 4.56
C LEU A 26 0.87 -7.30 4.05
N ALA A 27 2.02 -7.48 3.39
CA ALA A 27 2.46 -8.79 2.94
C ALA A 27 2.73 -9.72 4.11
N GLY A 28 3.35 -9.23 5.19
CA GLY A 28 3.56 -9.97 6.42
C GLY A 28 2.26 -10.42 7.08
N LEU A 29 1.27 -9.52 7.19
CA LEU A 29 -0.07 -9.85 7.68
C LEU A 29 -0.76 -10.90 6.80
N THR A 30 -0.65 -10.78 5.48
CA THR A 30 -1.19 -11.77 4.55
C THR A 30 -0.58 -13.15 4.80
N VAL A 31 0.74 -13.24 4.93
CA VAL A 31 1.44 -14.49 5.24
C VAL A 31 1.01 -15.04 6.60
N TYR A 32 0.87 -14.18 7.60
CA TYR A 32 0.40 -14.57 8.93
C TYR A 32 -1.01 -15.18 8.87
N VAL A 33 -1.96 -14.52 8.20
CA VAL A 33 -3.32 -15.05 8.00
C VAL A 33 -3.29 -16.40 7.26
N LEU A 34 -2.46 -16.54 6.22
CA LEU A 34 -2.29 -17.82 5.51
C LEU A 34 -1.67 -18.91 6.38
N MET A 35 -0.79 -18.57 7.32
CA MET A 35 -0.26 -19.54 8.27
C MET A 35 -1.33 -20.03 9.27
N LEU A 36 -2.23 -19.13 9.67
CA LEU A 36 -3.35 -19.51 10.53
C LEU A 36 -4.28 -20.55 9.88
N THR A 37 -4.46 -20.51 8.55
CA THR A 37 -5.25 -21.52 7.82
C THR A 37 -4.67 -22.94 7.94
N ARG A 38 -3.39 -23.06 8.25
CA ARG A 38 -2.68 -24.34 8.39
C ARG A 38 -2.53 -24.79 9.86
N SER A 39 -2.91 -23.95 10.81
CA SER A 39 -2.78 -24.29 12.23
C SER A 39 -3.86 -25.30 12.63
N PRO A 40 -3.48 -26.48 13.19
CA PRO A 40 -4.44 -27.49 13.62
C PRO A 40 -5.31 -27.03 14.79
N GLU A 41 -4.92 -26.01 15.53
CA GLU A 41 -5.70 -25.44 16.63
C GLU A 41 -6.85 -24.59 16.13
N THR A 42 -6.63 -23.78 15.09
CA THR A 42 -7.66 -22.94 14.46
C THR A 42 -8.72 -23.80 13.77
N LEU A 43 -8.34 -24.93 13.20
CA LEU A 43 -9.24 -25.87 12.53
C LEU A 43 -10.11 -26.70 13.50
N ARG A 44 -9.82 -26.69 14.82
CA ARG A 44 -10.57 -27.45 15.84
C ARG A 44 -11.70 -26.63 16.50
N GLN A 45 -11.68 -25.32 16.40
CA GLN A 45 -12.56 -24.45 17.20
C GLN A 45 -13.85 -24.01 16.47
N VAL A 46 -13.91 -24.08 15.14
CA VAL A 46 -15.04 -23.62 14.33
C VAL A 46 -15.28 -24.59 13.18
N ASP A 47 -16.45 -24.55 12.55
CA ASP A 47 -16.74 -25.33 11.35
C ASP A 47 -15.63 -25.12 10.30
N PRO A 48 -14.84 -26.16 9.97
CA PRO A 48 -13.60 -26.01 9.22
C PRO A 48 -13.81 -25.36 7.85
N SER A 49 -14.98 -25.54 7.27
CA SER A 49 -15.29 -25.03 5.93
C SER A 49 -15.50 -23.51 5.92
N GLU A 50 -16.21 -22.95 6.89
CA GLU A 50 -16.46 -21.51 6.99
C GLU A 50 -15.21 -20.74 7.38
N THR A 51 -14.42 -21.30 8.31
CA THR A 51 -13.19 -20.67 8.79
C THR A 51 -12.13 -20.56 7.70
N VAL A 52 -11.92 -21.63 6.92
CA VAL A 52 -10.93 -21.63 5.83
C VAL A 52 -11.34 -20.65 4.73
N HIS A 53 -12.63 -20.57 4.37
CA HIS A 53 -13.11 -19.60 3.39
C HIS A 53 -12.94 -18.15 3.89
N GLY A 54 -13.29 -17.87 5.13
CA GLY A 54 -13.11 -16.54 5.73
C GLY A 54 -11.64 -16.10 5.74
N LEU A 55 -10.74 -16.99 6.17
CA LEU A 55 -9.30 -16.71 6.18
C LEU A 55 -8.72 -16.53 4.77
N LEU A 56 -9.17 -17.28 3.78
CA LEU A 56 -8.74 -17.10 2.38
C LEU A 56 -9.22 -15.78 1.82
N ILE A 57 -10.45 -15.37 2.11
CA ILE A 57 -10.97 -14.06 1.72
C ILE A 57 -10.17 -12.95 2.41
N GLY A 58 -9.90 -13.06 3.70
CA GLY A 58 -9.05 -12.13 4.44
C GLY A 58 -7.63 -12.03 3.85
N ALA A 59 -7.02 -13.15 3.50
CA ALA A 59 -5.72 -13.18 2.83
C ALA A 59 -5.74 -12.51 1.45
N LEU A 60 -6.83 -12.64 0.69
CA LEU A 60 -7.00 -11.96 -0.60
C LEU A 60 -7.18 -10.45 -0.40
N VAL A 61 -8.01 -10.04 0.57
CA VAL A 61 -8.27 -8.62 0.89
C VAL A 61 -6.99 -7.91 1.33
N LEU A 62 -6.10 -8.56 2.07
CA LEU A 62 -4.81 -8.02 2.48
C LEU A 62 -3.72 -8.17 1.41
N GLY A 63 -3.67 -9.31 0.75
CA GLY A 63 -2.62 -9.66 -0.21
C GLY A 63 -2.70 -8.87 -1.51
N PHE A 64 -3.91 -8.58 -1.98
CA PHE A 64 -4.09 -7.81 -3.21
C PHE A 64 -3.57 -6.36 -3.08
N PRO A 65 -3.95 -5.58 -2.04
CA PRO A 65 -3.35 -4.26 -1.80
C PRO A 65 -1.84 -4.35 -1.57
N ALA A 66 -1.33 -5.36 -0.86
CA ALA A 66 0.10 -5.54 -0.65
C ALA A 66 0.87 -5.64 -1.97
N LEU A 67 0.40 -6.49 -2.89
CA LEU A 67 1.00 -6.64 -4.22
C LEU A 67 0.96 -5.34 -5.02
N ILE A 68 -0.19 -4.66 -5.04
CA ILE A 68 -0.34 -3.40 -5.77
C ILE A 68 0.58 -2.33 -5.19
N THR A 69 0.69 -2.23 -3.87
CA THR A 69 1.59 -1.29 -3.20
C THR A 69 3.04 -1.55 -3.59
N LEU A 70 3.50 -2.80 -3.58
CA LEU A 70 4.87 -3.15 -3.96
C LEU A 70 5.16 -2.84 -5.44
N VAL A 71 4.20 -3.11 -6.33
CA VAL A 71 4.30 -2.71 -7.75
C VAL A 71 4.32 -1.20 -7.90
N GLY A 72 3.49 -0.48 -7.13
CA GLY A 72 3.47 0.98 -7.06
C GLY A 72 4.83 1.55 -6.64
N VAL A 73 5.44 1.00 -5.57
CA VAL A 73 6.78 1.37 -5.09
C VAL A 73 7.82 1.25 -6.20
N TRP A 74 7.79 0.14 -6.95
CA TRP A 74 8.71 -0.03 -8.08
C TRP A 74 8.51 1.04 -9.16
N GLY A 75 7.25 1.40 -9.47
CA GLY A 75 6.92 2.48 -10.37
C GLY A 75 7.36 3.86 -9.86
N LEU A 76 7.15 4.13 -8.57
CA LEU A 76 7.63 5.34 -7.89
C LEU A 76 9.15 5.45 -7.94
N TRP A 77 9.86 4.34 -7.69
CA TRP A 77 11.33 4.30 -7.74
C TRP A 77 11.87 4.63 -9.12
N LYS A 78 11.18 4.21 -10.17
CA LYS A 78 11.51 4.55 -11.57
C LYS A 78 11.10 5.97 -11.96
N GLY A 79 10.42 6.72 -11.09
CA GLY A 79 9.91 8.06 -11.41
C GLY A 79 8.75 8.04 -12.40
N ASN A 80 8.00 6.94 -12.45
CA ASN A 80 6.88 6.78 -13.38
C ASN A 80 5.60 7.40 -12.81
N PHE A 81 4.88 8.16 -13.62
CA PHE A 81 3.61 8.75 -13.24
C PHE A 81 2.55 7.69 -12.85
N TRP A 82 2.48 6.56 -13.57
CA TRP A 82 1.54 5.49 -13.25
C TRP A 82 1.81 4.87 -11.87
N GLY A 83 3.08 4.79 -11.44
CA GLY A 83 3.43 4.33 -10.09
C GLY A 83 2.88 5.25 -9.01
N TRP A 84 2.92 6.57 -9.24
CA TRP A 84 2.32 7.57 -8.35
C TRP A 84 0.80 7.43 -8.27
N VAL A 85 0.11 7.29 -9.42
CA VAL A 85 -1.35 7.09 -9.48
C VAL A 85 -1.75 5.80 -8.77
N LEU A 86 -1.02 4.71 -9.03
CA LEU A 86 -1.32 3.40 -8.47
C LEU A 86 -1.14 3.41 -6.94
N SER A 87 -0.03 3.97 -6.44
CA SER A 87 0.20 4.10 -5.00
C SER A 87 -0.87 4.94 -4.32
N LEU A 88 -1.22 6.09 -4.91
CA LEU A 88 -2.26 6.96 -4.36
C LEU A 88 -3.63 6.24 -4.33
N ALA A 89 -4.00 5.56 -5.41
CA ALA A 89 -5.26 4.82 -5.47
C ALA A 89 -5.32 3.69 -4.44
N THR A 90 -4.21 2.98 -4.27
CA THR A 90 -4.11 1.89 -3.28
C THR A 90 -4.17 2.41 -1.85
N ASP A 91 -3.45 3.50 -1.54
CA ASP A 91 -3.46 4.11 -0.21
C ASP A 91 -4.87 4.57 0.18
N VAL A 92 -5.54 5.29 -0.73
CA VAL A 92 -6.91 5.78 -0.50
C VAL A 92 -7.89 4.60 -0.38
N GLY A 93 -7.76 3.59 -1.24
CA GLY A 93 -8.61 2.40 -1.20
C GLY A 93 -8.43 1.60 0.10
N THR A 94 -7.18 1.35 0.50
CA THR A 94 -6.87 0.63 1.74
C THR A 94 -7.34 1.42 2.97
N LEU A 95 -7.11 2.74 2.98
CA LEU A 95 -7.57 3.61 4.06
C LEU A 95 -9.11 3.58 4.18
N ALA A 96 -9.83 3.62 3.06
CA ALA A 96 -11.29 3.54 3.06
C ALA A 96 -11.80 2.20 3.63
N VAL A 97 -11.17 1.09 3.27
CA VAL A 97 -11.51 -0.24 3.81
C VAL A 97 -11.22 -0.30 5.31
N LEU A 98 -10.06 0.16 5.76
CA LEU A 98 -9.70 0.19 7.19
C LEU A 98 -10.69 1.03 8.00
N VAL A 99 -11.00 2.23 7.54
CA VAL A 99 -11.95 3.11 8.24
C VAL A 99 -13.35 2.48 8.26
N TYR A 100 -13.76 1.82 7.18
CA TYR A 100 -15.02 1.12 7.13
C TYR A 100 -15.07 -0.03 8.15
N SER A 101 -14.03 -0.89 8.22
CA SER A 101 -13.99 -2.00 9.18
C SER A 101 -14.02 -1.50 10.62
N MET A 102 -13.26 -0.45 10.95
CA MET A 102 -13.23 0.15 12.28
C MET A 102 -14.61 0.70 12.73
N ILE A 103 -15.40 1.19 11.78
CA ILE A 103 -16.76 1.71 12.07
C ILE A 103 -17.75 0.55 12.23
N ASP A 104 -17.68 -0.47 11.37
CA ASP A 104 -18.63 -1.58 11.33
C ASP A 104 -18.46 -2.51 12.55
N GLU A 105 -17.23 -2.80 12.92
CA GLU A 105 -16.91 -3.67 14.06
C GLU A 105 -17.00 -2.92 15.41
N ASN A 106 -17.04 -1.60 15.39
CA ASN A 106 -17.01 -0.72 16.57
C ASN A 106 -15.84 -1.07 17.52
N ASP A 107 -14.77 -1.62 16.97
CA ASP A 107 -13.55 -2.00 17.64
C ASP A 107 -12.38 -1.21 17.03
N TRP A 108 -11.51 -0.69 17.90
CA TRP A 108 -10.41 0.19 17.53
C TRP A 108 -9.10 -0.44 17.95
N ASP A 109 -8.71 -1.50 17.27
CA ASP A 109 -7.46 -2.17 17.52
C ASP A 109 -6.25 -1.28 17.18
N GLY A 110 -5.24 -1.33 18.04
CA GLY A 110 -4.08 -0.43 17.94
C GLY A 110 -3.27 -0.61 16.65
N ASP A 111 -3.22 -1.81 16.09
CA ASP A 111 -2.54 -2.13 14.84
C ASP A 111 -3.30 -1.59 13.62
N GLU A 112 -4.62 -1.62 13.61
CA GLU A 112 -5.43 -0.98 12.58
C GLU A 112 -5.26 0.54 12.57
N ILE A 113 -5.23 1.16 13.75
CA ILE A 113 -4.97 2.61 13.88
C ILE A 113 -3.59 2.96 13.31
N VAL A 114 -2.56 2.18 13.64
CA VAL A 114 -1.19 2.41 13.14
C VAL A 114 -1.14 2.30 11.61
N LEU A 115 -1.81 1.30 11.04
CA LEU A 115 -1.94 1.14 9.59
C LEU A 115 -2.67 2.33 8.95
N ALA A 116 -3.81 2.72 9.49
CA ALA A 116 -4.61 3.84 8.97
C ALA A 116 -3.81 5.16 9.01
N VAL A 117 -3.09 5.43 10.09
CA VAL A 117 -2.20 6.60 10.21
C VAL A 117 -1.06 6.53 9.19
N GLY A 118 -0.46 5.34 8.98
CA GLY A 118 0.59 5.12 8.00
C GLY A 118 0.12 5.41 6.57
N PHE A 119 -1.04 4.88 6.17
CA PHE A 119 -1.62 5.13 4.85
C PHE A 119 -2.08 6.58 4.67
N LEU A 120 -2.62 7.20 5.72
CA LEU A 120 -2.98 8.61 5.69
C LEU A 120 -1.74 9.50 5.50
N ALA A 121 -0.68 9.25 6.26
CA ALA A 121 0.58 9.98 6.13
C ALA A 121 1.17 9.82 4.72
N SER A 122 1.17 8.59 4.18
CA SER A 122 1.61 8.33 2.82
C SER A 122 0.80 9.10 1.78
N THR A 123 -0.54 9.04 1.88
CA THR A 123 -1.45 9.79 1.00
C THR A 123 -1.16 11.28 1.02
N VAL A 124 -1.01 11.88 2.23
CA VAL A 124 -0.70 13.30 2.37
C VAL A 124 0.62 13.65 1.69
N VAL A 125 1.68 12.84 1.88
CA VAL A 125 2.98 13.12 1.27
C VAL A 125 2.93 12.94 -0.26
N LEU A 126 2.21 11.95 -0.78
CA LEU A 126 2.00 11.76 -2.22
C LEU A 126 1.26 12.95 -2.86
N LEU A 127 0.36 13.59 -2.13
CA LEU A 127 -0.41 14.75 -2.61
C LEU A 127 0.36 16.07 -2.51
N LEU A 128 1.51 16.13 -1.83
CA LEU A 128 2.31 17.34 -1.73
C LEU A 128 2.67 17.88 -3.13
N PRO A 129 2.57 19.21 -3.36
CA PRO A 129 2.81 19.82 -4.66
C PRO A 129 4.18 19.49 -5.24
N ALA A 130 5.20 19.35 -4.39
CA ALA A 130 6.56 19.01 -4.81
C ALA A 130 6.65 17.60 -5.40
N VAL A 131 5.97 16.62 -4.78
CA VAL A 131 5.93 15.22 -5.22
C VAL A 131 5.09 15.11 -6.50
N ARG A 132 3.90 15.71 -6.51
CA ARG A 132 3.00 15.72 -7.65
C ARG A 132 3.67 16.33 -8.91
N LYS A 133 4.32 17.49 -8.77
CA LYS A 133 5.02 18.15 -9.88
C LYS A 133 6.15 17.30 -10.46
N PHE A 134 6.89 16.58 -9.61
CA PHE A 134 7.96 15.70 -10.06
C PHE A 134 7.45 14.60 -10.99
N TYR A 135 6.40 13.88 -10.60
CA TYR A 135 5.85 12.79 -11.41
C TYR A 135 5.11 13.29 -12.64
N TRP A 136 4.44 14.46 -12.56
CA TRP A 136 3.76 15.08 -13.69
C TRP A 136 4.75 15.52 -14.78
N ASN A 137 5.83 16.19 -14.40
CA ASN A 137 6.85 16.62 -15.34
C ASN A 137 7.58 15.44 -15.99
N SER A 138 7.79 14.36 -15.25
CA SER A 138 8.39 13.14 -15.78
C SER A 138 7.53 12.49 -16.89
N ALA A 139 6.21 12.60 -16.80
CA ALA A 139 5.30 12.11 -17.83
C ALA A 139 5.37 12.96 -19.11
N THR A 140 5.40 14.30 -18.95
CA THR A 140 5.42 15.23 -20.07
C THR A 140 6.71 15.13 -20.89
N THR A 141 7.85 14.94 -20.21
CA THR A 141 9.17 14.86 -20.89
C THR A 141 9.29 13.58 -21.72
N ARG A 142 8.68 12.48 -21.31
CA ARG A 142 8.70 11.22 -22.08
C ARG A 142 7.87 11.30 -23.37
N ASN A 143 6.73 11.98 -23.34
CA ASN A 143 5.85 12.12 -24.50
C ASN A 143 6.45 13.03 -25.61
N LEU A 144 7.45 13.85 -25.28
CA LEU A 144 8.14 14.72 -26.23
C LEU A 144 9.36 14.04 -26.88
N SER A 145 9.78 12.89 -26.36
CA SER A 145 10.96 12.13 -26.86
C SER A 145 10.59 10.87 -27.67
N SER A 146 9.32 10.58 -27.82
CA SER A 146 8.77 9.53 -28.69
C SER A 146 8.29 10.09 -30.01
#